data_3b498fba2e2d026bb2dec64fadf4f5cb
#
_entry.id   3b498fba2e2d026bb2dec64fadf4f5cb
#
_cell.length_a   1.000
_cell.length_b   1.000
_cell.length_c   1.000
_cell.angle_alpha   90.00
_cell.angle_beta   90.00
_cell.angle_gamma   90.00
#
_symmetry.space_group_name_H-M   'P 1'
#
loop_
_entity.id
_entity.type
_entity.pdbx_description
1 polymer ?
#
loop_
_entity_poly.entity_id
_entity_poly.type
_entity_poly.pdbx_seq_one_letter_code
_entity_poly.pdbx_strand_id
1 'polypeptide(L)'
;MLLERVGSSPTTGTGHPLKARAALASRGARDRCVHSGSARAFGKAFVLDLFRLAHLNDIDAIAAFTAEAEAGLTTVPRTREGVERYVAASRAFLDGKSDANRLLFVVERDGRVVGISGIIPRLGVERPFYSFKRSRHARQSSQLDLRIEYETLQLTTDFDGWTELASIYLAPEARGRGVARLLSLGRLAFVEAHRERFARKLMADIRGWVDETGVSPFWQHVTSQFIPTDFSVADRLSASDGRFIMELLPSLPILMNLLPEAARHCAGRPHDVSRGAMNLLVGAGFESTELCDIFDGGPAIECRADRTLIARTVREMTEFGTGPQRLIAFAGEGKDFRATLANGELASGRVDDAARPLGPMRIALAQDRRR
;
A
#
# COMPACT_ATOMS: atom_id res chain seq x y z
N MET A 1 -55.25 -7.79 12.03
CA MET A 1 -55.81 -7.70 13.40
C MET A 1 -54.85 -6.79 14.13
N LEU A 2 -55.12 -5.52 14.08
CA LEU A 2 -55.68 -4.63 15.12
C LEU A 2 -54.61 -4.36 16.18
N LEU A 3 -53.97 -3.14 16.17
CA LEU A 3 -54.41 -1.89 16.82
C LEU A 3 -54.14 -1.94 18.34
N GLU A 4 -53.55 -1.01 19.07
CA GLU A 4 -53.65 0.45 19.20
C GLU A 4 -52.45 0.91 20.10
N ARG A 5 -51.77 1.96 19.90
CA ARG A 5 -51.97 3.40 20.12
C ARG A 5 -52.21 3.85 21.58
N VAL A 6 -51.57 4.99 21.85
CA VAL A 6 -51.82 6.11 22.80
C VAL A 6 -50.78 6.14 23.94
N GLY A 7 -50.02 7.15 24.20
CA GLY A 7 -50.05 8.58 23.95
C GLY A 7 -49.56 9.31 25.22
N SER A 8 -48.90 10.35 25.09
CA SER A 8 -48.98 11.73 25.56
C SER A 8 -47.81 12.22 26.43
N SER A 9 -47.20 13.26 25.91
CA SER A 9 -46.50 14.36 26.65
C SER A 9 -47.54 15.25 27.31
N PRO A 10 -47.24 16.37 27.99
CA PRO A 10 -46.02 17.16 28.20
C PRO A 10 -45.88 17.77 29.62
N THR A 11 -44.86 18.55 29.91
CA THR A 11 -44.88 19.95 30.43
C THR A 11 -43.53 20.32 31.07
N THR A 12 -42.84 21.26 30.53
CA THR A 12 -42.56 22.68 30.88
C THR A 12 -42.04 22.97 32.31
N GLY A 13 -40.93 23.73 32.35
CA GLY A 13 -40.49 24.45 33.55
C GLY A 13 -39.10 25.09 33.41
N THR A 14 -39.07 26.21 32.82
CA THR A 14 -38.34 27.49 32.92
C THR A 14 -37.54 27.74 34.21
N GLY A 15 -36.36 28.38 34.06
CA GLY A 15 -35.70 29.11 35.15
C GLY A 15 -34.23 29.49 34.93
N HIS A 16 -33.98 30.59 34.29
CA HIS A 16 -32.75 31.42 34.40
C HIS A 16 -32.96 32.48 35.49
N PRO A 17 -31.98 33.37 35.84
CA PRO A 17 -30.54 33.35 35.99
C PRO A 17 -30.08 33.88 37.38
N LEU A 18 -28.75 33.99 37.63
CA LEU A 18 -28.23 35.14 38.39
C LEU A 18 -26.69 35.26 38.34
N LYS A 19 -26.25 36.49 38.09
CA LYS A 19 -24.91 37.05 38.07
C LYS A 19 -24.39 37.37 39.46
N ALA A 20 -23.05 37.37 39.64
CA ALA A 20 -22.27 38.32 40.46
C ALA A 20 -20.78 38.02 40.19
N ARG A 21 -19.95 38.87 39.67
CA ARG A 21 -19.26 40.15 39.89
C ARG A 21 -18.62 40.29 41.29
N ALA A 22 -17.28 40.44 41.23
CA ALA A 22 -16.40 41.46 41.84
C ALA A 22 -14.99 40.89 41.96
N ALA A 23 -13.94 41.39 41.42
CA ALA A 23 -13.25 42.66 41.29
C ALA A 23 -12.24 42.93 42.46
N LEU A 24 -11.08 43.39 42.02
CA LEU A 24 -10.02 44.21 42.66
C LEU A 24 -8.96 43.43 43.49
N ALA A 25 -7.71 43.65 43.42
CA ALA A 25 -6.66 44.62 42.98
C ALA A 25 -5.49 44.30 43.93
N SER A 26 -4.23 44.50 43.74
CA SER A 26 -3.42 45.48 43.13
C SER A 26 -1.92 45.23 43.50
N ARG A 27 -1.02 45.78 42.65
CA ARG A 27 0.35 46.23 42.93
C ARG A 27 1.40 45.14 43.24
N GLY A 28 2.58 45.08 42.65
CA GLY A 28 3.33 45.98 41.81
C GLY A 28 4.81 45.72 42.14
N ALA A 29 5.63 45.53 41.17
CA ALA A 29 7.04 45.93 41.21
C ALA A 29 7.63 45.89 39.80
N ARG A 30 8.17 47.02 39.40
CA ARG A 30 8.95 47.19 38.17
C ARG A 30 10.33 46.61 38.39
N ASP A 31 10.82 45.89 37.40
CA ASP A 31 12.22 46.09 37.03
C ASP A 31 12.43 45.86 35.54
N ARG A 32 13.09 46.82 34.96
CA ARG A 32 13.49 46.94 33.57
C ARG A 32 14.70 46.05 33.32
N CYS A 33 14.69 45.28 32.24
CA CYS A 33 15.91 45.15 31.45
C CYS A 33 15.55 44.91 29.97
N VAL A 34 15.95 45.88 29.20
CA VAL A 34 15.95 45.97 27.75
C VAL A 34 16.89 44.90 27.20
N HIS A 35 16.43 44.09 26.28
CA HIS A 35 17.20 43.64 25.10
C HIS A 35 16.26 43.34 23.96
N SER A 36 16.24 44.22 22.99
CA SER A 36 15.73 44.04 21.66
C SER A 36 16.52 42.95 20.95
N GLY A 37 15.93 41.79 20.83
CA GLY A 37 16.37 40.70 19.96
C GLY A 37 15.24 40.38 19.00
N SER A 38 15.41 40.76 17.76
CA SER A 38 14.50 40.48 16.64
C SER A 38 14.02 39.06 16.65
N ALA A 39 12.73 38.87 16.87
CA ALA A 39 12.05 37.60 16.56
C ALA A 39 12.12 37.38 15.04
N ARG A 40 13.18 36.71 14.59
CA ARG A 40 13.25 36.13 13.26
C ARG A 40 12.12 35.12 13.15
N ALA A 41 11.26 35.35 12.19
CA ALA A 41 10.18 34.47 11.76
C ALA A 41 10.67 33.02 11.76
N PHE A 42 10.19 32.23 12.71
CA PHE A 42 10.37 30.79 12.69
C PHE A 42 9.63 30.24 11.48
N GLY A 43 10.40 29.68 10.53
CA GLY A 43 9.95 29.09 9.31
C GLY A 43 8.84 28.05 9.54
N LYS A 44 8.01 27.87 8.50
CA LYS A 44 6.96 26.85 8.41
C LYS A 44 7.42 25.57 9.07
N ALA A 45 6.68 25.09 10.07
CA ALA A 45 6.89 23.78 10.66
C ALA A 45 6.88 22.76 9.50
N PHE A 46 7.99 22.07 9.31
CA PHE A 46 8.10 21.02 8.31
C PHE A 46 7.25 19.85 8.77
N VAL A 47 6.15 19.62 8.07
CA VAL A 47 5.30 18.45 8.26
C VAL A 47 6.07 17.23 7.75
N LEU A 48 6.40 16.33 8.64
CA LEU A 48 7.13 15.10 8.30
C LEU A 48 6.13 13.95 8.09
N ASP A 49 6.20 13.32 6.92
CA ASP A 49 5.44 12.10 6.65
C ASP A 49 6.13 10.92 7.36
N LEU A 50 5.38 10.20 8.18
CA LEU A 50 5.87 9.07 8.94
C LEU A 50 5.27 7.75 8.44
N PHE A 51 6.09 6.89 7.87
CA PHE A 51 5.72 5.50 7.55
C PHE A 51 5.91 4.62 8.78
N ARG A 52 4.89 3.86 9.15
CA ARG A 52 4.89 2.96 10.29
C ARG A 52 3.88 1.82 10.12
N LEU A 53 3.97 0.80 10.96
CA LEU A 53 2.92 -0.20 11.07
C LEU A 53 1.61 0.43 11.56
N ALA A 54 0.50 -0.12 11.08
CA ALA A 54 -0.82 0.27 11.56
C ALA A 54 -1.04 -0.18 13.01
N HIS A 55 -1.67 0.70 13.80
CA HIS A 55 -2.04 0.46 15.19
C HIS A 55 -3.55 0.30 15.35
N LEU A 56 -3.99 -0.19 16.50
CA LEU A 56 -5.41 -0.31 16.82
C LEU A 56 -6.15 1.05 16.75
N ASN A 57 -5.47 2.13 17.08
CA ASN A 57 -6.03 3.48 17.00
C ASN A 57 -6.23 3.99 15.57
N ASP A 58 -5.64 3.34 14.57
CA ASP A 58 -5.79 3.70 13.16
C ASP A 58 -7.00 3.04 12.49
N ILE A 59 -7.65 2.07 13.15
CA ILE A 59 -8.69 1.22 12.55
C ILE A 59 -9.80 2.05 11.93
N ASP A 60 -10.35 3.02 12.65
CA ASP A 60 -11.46 3.84 12.17
C ASP A 60 -11.03 4.73 11.00
N ALA A 61 -9.82 5.32 11.07
CA ALA A 61 -9.25 6.10 10.00
C ALA A 61 -8.99 5.26 8.73
N ILE A 62 -8.44 4.05 8.90
CA ILE A 62 -8.19 3.13 7.79
C ILE A 62 -9.51 2.65 7.17
N ALA A 63 -10.49 2.28 7.98
CA ALA A 63 -11.80 1.82 7.51
C ALA A 63 -12.53 2.91 6.70
N ALA A 64 -12.55 4.15 7.19
CA ALA A 64 -13.08 5.29 6.45
C ALA A 64 -12.33 5.51 5.13
N PHE A 65 -11.01 5.48 5.17
CA PHE A 65 -10.13 5.69 4.03
C PHE A 65 -10.30 4.60 2.95
N THR A 66 -10.47 3.34 3.35
CA THR A 66 -10.66 2.22 2.41
C THR A 66 -12.09 2.15 1.88
N ALA A 67 -13.09 2.64 2.63
CA ALA A 67 -14.47 2.73 2.15
C ALA A 67 -14.62 3.72 0.98
N GLU A 68 -13.85 4.79 0.99
CA GLU A 68 -13.83 5.81 -0.08
C GLU A 68 -12.98 5.38 -1.28
N ALA A 69 -12.14 4.35 -1.13
CA ALA A 69 -11.30 3.87 -2.21
C ALA A 69 -12.16 3.28 -3.35
N GLU A 70 -11.90 3.71 -4.57
CA GLU A 70 -12.49 3.14 -5.77
C GLU A 70 -12.15 1.65 -5.92
N ALA A 71 -12.82 0.96 -6.83
CA ALA A 71 -12.53 -0.44 -7.18
C ALA A 71 -11.02 -0.63 -7.45
N GLY A 72 -10.42 -1.70 -6.88
CA GLY A 72 -9.00 -2.04 -7.08
C GLY A 72 -8.15 -2.08 -5.80
N LEU A 73 -8.70 -1.68 -4.63
CA LEU A 73 -8.09 -1.94 -3.34
C LEU A 73 -8.79 -3.16 -2.69
N THR A 74 -8.52 -4.34 -3.20
CA THR A 74 -9.22 -5.58 -2.83
C THR A 74 -8.55 -6.35 -1.71
N THR A 75 -7.27 -6.12 -1.53
CA THR A 75 -6.44 -6.80 -0.51
C THR A 75 -6.60 -6.22 0.89
N VAL A 76 -7.18 -5.02 1.07
CA VAL A 76 -7.52 -4.45 2.38
C VAL A 76 -9.03 -4.43 2.56
N PRO A 77 -9.57 -5.02 3.64
CA PRO A 77 -11.00 -4.99 3.93
C PRO A 77 -11.53 -3.57 4.06
N ARG A 78 -12.80 -3.38 3.62
CA ARG A 78 -13.48 -2.08 3.70
C ARG A 78 -14.33 -1.92 4.97
N THR A 79 -14.50 -2.99 5.74
CA THR A 79 -15.26 -2.95 6.99
C THR A 79 -14.32 -2.75 8.16
N ARG A 80 -14.81 -2.07 9.20
CA ARG A 80 -14.06 -1.84 10.44
C ARG A 80 -13.52 -3.14 11.03
N GLU A 81 -14.36 -4.16 11.13
CA GLU A 81 -13.99 -5.47 11.68
C GLU A 81 -12.95 -6.19 10.82
N GLY A 82 -13.02 -6.01 9.50
CA GLY A 82 -12.02 -6.54 8.56
C GLY A 82 -10.67 -5.88 8.75
N VAL A 83 -10.64 -4.54 8.87
CA VAL A 83 -9.41 -3.77 9.14
C VAL A 83 -8.83 -4.14 10.50
N GLU A 84 -9.66 -4.31 11.53
CA GLU A 84 -9.24 -4.73 12.86
C GLU A 84 -8.53 -6.09 12.82
N ARG A 85 -9.11 -7.09 12.12
CA ARG A 85 -8.46 -8.39 11.91
C ARG A 85 -7.13 -8.26 11.18
N TYR A 86 -7.05 -7.39 10.17
CA TYR A 86 -5.82 -7.18 9.42
C TYR A 86 -4.72 -6.56 10.29
N VAL A 87 -5.05 -5.54 11.08
CA VAL A 87 -4.11 -4.91 12.04
C VAL A 87 -3.68 -5.91 13.11
N ALA A 88 -4.62 -6.72 13.63
CA ALA A 88 -4.31 -7.78 14.60
C ALA A 88 -3.35 -8.84 13.99
N ALA A 89 -3.57 -9.25 12.74
CA ALA A 89 -2.68 -10.16 12.03
C ALA A 89 -1.27 -9.57 11.85
N SER A 90 -1.16 -8.26 11.51
CA SER A 90 0.14 -7.57 11.42
C SER A 90 0.93 -7.63 12.72
N ARG A 91 0.25 -7.43 13.84
CA ARG A 91 0.87 -7.52 15.19
C ARG A 91 1.27 -8.96 15.52
N ALA A 92 0.39 -9.92 15.25
CA ALA A 92 0.64 -11.33 15.48
C ALA A 92 1.86 -11.85 14.69
N PHE A 93 2.02 -11.41 13.43
CA PHE A 93 3.21 -11.72 12.62
C PHE A 93 4.50 -11.25 13.30
N LEU A 94 4.51 -10.03 13.85
CA LEU A 94 5.68 -9.50 14.56
C LEU A 94 5.97 -10.25 15.86
N ASP A 95 4.92 -10.75 16.53
CA ASP A 95 5.04 -11.60 17.72
C ASP A 95 5.50 -13.04 17.39
N GLY A 96 5.78 -13.34 16.12
CA GLY A 96 6.27 -14.67 15.68
C GLY A 96 5.17 -15.73 15.56
N LYS A 97 3.89 -15.35 15.55
CA LYS A 97 2.78 -16.29 15.35
C LYS A 97 2.73 -16.72 13.88
N SER A 98 2.79 -18.02 13.64
CA SER A 98 3.01 -18.62 12.32
C SER A 98 1.83 -18.49 11.34
N ASP A 99 0.63 -18.31 11.85
CA ASP A 99 -0.63 -18.19 11.10
C ASP A 99 -0.96 -16.78 10.65
N ALA A 100 -0.23 -15.79 11.14
CA ALA A 100 -0.38 -14.40 10.72
C ALA A 100 0.50 -14.11 9.50
N ASN A 101 -0.13 -13.88 8.35
CA ASN A 101 0.57 -13.71 7.06
C ASN A 101 0.19 -12.38 6.37
N ARG A 102 0.00 -11.32 7.16
CA ARG A 102 -0.40 -10.01 6.65
C ARG A 102 0.22 -8.89 7.46
N LEU A 103 0.72 -7.86 6.76
CA LEU A 103 1.26 -6.64 7.35
C LEU A 103 0.59 -5.44 6.72
N LEU A 104 0.13 -4.51 7.55
CA LEU A 104 -0.47 -3.25 7.12
C LEU A 104 0.34 -2.08 7.68
N PHE A 105 0.69 -1.17 6.79
CA PHE A 105 1.43 0.05 7.11
C PHE A 105 0.58 1.28 6.76
N VAL A 106 0.84 2.35 7.46
CA VAL A 106 0.26 3.67 7.20
C VAL A 106 1.37 4.69 6.97
N VAL A 107 1.05 5.73 6.21
CA VAL A 107 1.77 7.00 6.29
C VAL A 107 0.89 7.98 7.03
N GLU A 108 1.45 8.51 8.11
CA GLU A 108 0.84 9.53 8.94
C GLU A 108 1.44 10.90 8.61
N ARG A 109 0.57 11.90 8.49
CA ARG A 109 0.90 13.34 8.34
C ARG A 109 0.05 14.12 9.31
N ASP A 110 0.65 14.89 10.21
CA ASP A 110 -0.07 15.70 11.22
C ASP A 110 -1.12 14.91 11.99
N GLY A 111 -0.80 13.68 12.43
CA GLY A 111 -1.71 12.81 13.17
C GLY A 111 -2.83 12.18 12.34
N ARG A 112 -2.81 12.31 10.99
CA ARG A 112 -3.81 11.73 10.08
C ARG A 112 -3.19 10.69 9.18
N VAL A 113 -3.91 9.59 8.95
CA VAL A 113 -3.53 8.59 7.94
C VAL A 113 -3.79 9.19 6.55
N VAL A 114 -2.75 9.29 5.74
CA VAL A 114 -2.81 9.83 4.37
C VAL A 114 -2.47 8.79 3.30
N GLY A 115 -2.10 7.60 3.69
CA GLY A 115 -1.83 6.51 2.77
C GLY A 115 -1.64 5.20 3.52
N ILE A 116 -1.90 4.09 2.84
CA ILE A 116 -1.74 2.73 3.34
C ILE A 116 -0.95 1.88 2.35
N SER A 117 -0.29 0.85 2.85
CA SER A 117 0.29 -0.21 2.02
C SER A 117 0.41 -1.50 2.81
N GLY A 118 0.46 -2.63 2.10
CA GLY A 118 0.55 -3.95 2.71
C GLY A 118 1.76 -4.75 2.27
N ILE A 119 2.07 -5.79 3.03
CA ILE A 119 2.94 -6.89 2.63
C ILE A 119 2.24 -8.19 2.99
N ILE A 120 2.24 -9.14 2.06
CA ILE A 120 1.92 -10.53 2.34
C ILE A 120 3.25 -11.28 2.40
N PRO A 121 3.69 -11.70 3.59
CA PRO A 121 5.01 -12.32 3.79
C PRO A 121 5.24 -13.58 2.96
N ARG A 122 4.18 -14.39 2.75
CA ARG A 122 4.24 -15.59 1.91
C ARG A 122 2.92 -15.83 1.21
N LEU A 123 2.93 -15.75 -0.10
CA LEU A 123 1.82 -16.19 -0.94
C LEU A 123 1.68 -17.72 -0.89
N GLY A 124 0.50 -18.23 -1.18
CA GLY A 124 0.26 -19.68 -1.24
C GLY A 124 0.07 -20.38 0.11
N VAL A 125 0.18 -19.69 1.26
CA VAL A 125 0.06 -20.32 2.59
C VAL A 125 -1.39 -20.61 2.94
N GLU A 126 -2.27 -19.63 2.78
CA GLU A 126 -3.71 -19.78 3.09
C GLU A 126 -4.46 -20.44 1.93
N ARG A 127 -4.06 -20.13 0.72
CA ARG A 127 -4.61 -20.59 -0.55
C ARG A 127 -3.61 -20.33 -1.67
N PRO A 128 -3.65 -21.09 -2.80
CA PRO A 128 -2.79 -20.82 -3.95
C PRO A 128 -2.97 -19.40 -4.48
N PHE A 129 -1.91 -18.78 -4.93
CA PHE A 129 -1.94 -17.50 -5.62
C PHE A 129 -1.89 -17.74 -7.13
N TYR A 130 -3.03 -17.51 -7.78
CA TYR A 130 -3.18 -17.80 -9.21
C TYR A 130 -2.76 -16.62 -10.08
N SER A 131 -2.02 -16.92 -11.15
CA SER A 131 -1.69 -15.99 -12.21
C SER A 131 -1.81 -16.67 -13.57
N PHE A 132 -1.95 -15.91 -14.64
CA PHE A 132 -1.74 -16.43 -15.98
C PHE A 132 -0.29 -16.19 -16.41
N LYS A 133 0.37 -17.26 -16.84
CA LYS A 133 1.70 -17.22 -17.48
C LYS A 133 1.54 -17.08 -18.98
N ARG A 134 2.08 -16.02 -19.55
CA ARG A 134 2.17 -15.82 -20.98
C ARG A 134 3.37 -16.59 -21.53
N SER A 135 3.15 -17.33 -22.60
CA SER A 135 4.24 -18.05 -23.28
C SER A 135 4.16 -17.81 -24.78
N ARG A 136 5.30 -17.53 -25.41
CA ARG A 136 5.40 -17.32 -26.87
C ARG A 136 5.84 -18.59 -27.54
N HIS A 137 5.18 -18.89 -28.65
CA HIS A 137 5.44 -20.06 -29.46
C HIS A 137 5.66 -19.65 -30.91
N ALA A 138 6.57 -20.35 -31.61
CA ALA A 138 6.79 -20.19 -33.02
C ALA A 138 6.61 -21.54 -33.74
N ARG A 139 5.97 -21.52 -34.89
CA ARG A 139 5.83 -22.65 -35.80
C ARG A 139 6.22 -22.25 -37.21
N GLN A 140 6.84 -23.17 -37.92
CA GLN A 140 7.24 -22.96 -39.29
C GLN A 140 6.78 -24.12 -40.18
N SER A 141 6.30 -23.78 -41.37
CA SER A 141 6.00 -24.72 -42.43
C SER A 141 6.91 -24.46 -43.61
N SER A 142 7.74 -25.44 -43.97
CA SER A 142 8.58 -25.36 -45.18
C SER A 142 7.80 -25.48 -46.48
N GLN A 143 6.63 -26.15 -46.45
CA GLN A 143 5.75 -26.30 -47.62
C GLN A 143 5.07 -24.98 -48.00
N LEU A 144 4.72 -24.17 -46.99
CA LEU A 144 4.00 -22.92 -47.20
C LEU A 144 4.94 -21.70 -47.14
N ASP A 145 6.21 -21.93 -46.83
CA ASP A 145 7.21 -20.87 -46.53
C ASP A 145 6.67 -19.85 -45.53
N LEU A 146 6.01 -20.36 -44.49
CA LEU A 146 5.37 -19.54 -43.47
C LEU A 146 5.95 -19.81 -42.08
N ARG A 147 6.17 -18.72 -41.35
CA ARG A 147 6.43 -18.74 -39.91
C ARG A 147 5.32 -17.97 -39.18
N ILE A 148 4.71 -18.61 -38.24
CA ILE A 148 3.70 -17.99 -37.38
C ILE A 148 4.18 -17.95 -35.93
N GLU A 149 3.83 -16.88 -35.23
CA GLU A 149 4.03 -16.75 -33.81
C GLU A 149 2.68 -16.58 -33.12
N TYR A 150 2.54 -17.20 -31.97
CA TYR A 150 1.33 -17.09 -31.16
C TYR A 150 1.67 -17.14 -29.67
N GLU A 151 0.77 -16.61 -28.86
CA GLU A 151 0.92 -16.58 -27.40
C GLU A 151 -0.16 -17.44 -26.74
N THR A 152 0.16 -17.97 -25.58
CA THR A 152 -0.78 -18.71 -24.72
C THR A 152 -0.80 -18.11 -23.32
N LEU A 153 -1.96 -18.25 -22.65
CA LEU A 153 -2.10 -18.01 -21.20
C LEU A 153 -2.29 -19.36 -20.52
N GLN A 154 -1.43 -19.65 -19.56
CA GLN A 154 -1.50 -20.86 -18.74
C GLN A 154 -1.73 -20.48 -17.29
N LEU A 155 -2.77 -21.03 -16.66
CA LEU A 155 -2.98 -20.88 -15.22
C LEU A 155 -1.84 -21.50 -14.44
N THR A 156 -1.29 -20.76 -13.46
CA THR A 156 -0.14 -21.18 -12.67
C THR A 156 -0.21 -20.59 -11.25
N THR A 157 0.57 -21.18 -10.35
CA THR A 157 0.82 -20.70 -8.98
C THR A 157 2.31 -20.40 -8.74
N ASP A 158 3.01 -19.96 -9.79
CA ASP A 158 4.47 -19.72 -9.76
C ASP A 158 4.91 -18.74 -8.65
N PHE A 159 4.01 -17.90 -8.14
CA PHE A 159 4.27 -16.98 -7.04
C PHE A 159 4.06 -17.56 -5.63
N ASP A 160 3.59 -18.82 -5.50
CA ASP A 160 3.46 -19.44 -4.19
C ASP A 160 4.83 -19.48 -3.47
N GLY A 161 4.82 -19.09 -2.20
CA GLY A 161 6.03 -18.97 -1.39
C GLY A 161 6.78 -17.64 -1.51
N TRP A 162 6.38 -16.73 -2.40
CA TRP A 162 7.00 -15.41 -2.55
C TRP A 162 6.39 -14.39 -1.59
N THR A 163 7.10 -13.27 -1.39
CA THR A 163 6.56 -12.13 -0.65
C THR A 163 5.91 -11.15 -1.62
N GLU A 164 4.68 -10.72 -1.34
CA GLU A 164 3.99 -9.72 -2.13
C GLU A 164 4.04 -8.34 -1.47
N LEU A 165 4.37 -7.32 -2.27
CA LEU A 165 4.19 -5.91 -1.91
C LEU A 165 2.79 -5.46 -2.36
N ALA A 166 1.81 -5.59 -1.48
CA ALA A 166 0.39 -5.40 -1.77
C ALA A 166 -0.16 -4.02 -1.37
N SER A 167 -1.40 -3.76 -1.74
CA SER A 167 -2.32 -2.79 -1.09
C SER A 167 -1.81 -1.35 -1.01
N ILE A 168 -1.19 -0.80 -2.05
CA ILE A 168 -0.80 0.60 -2.01
C ILE A 168 -1.98 1.51 -2.37
N TYR A 169 -2.36 2.39 -1.45
CA TYR A 169 -3.38 3.42 -1.69
C TYR A 169 -3.02 4.72 -0.98
N LEU A 170 -3.40 5.83 -1.59
CA LEU A 170 -2.97 7.17 -1.22
C LEU A 170 -4.12 8.14 -1.36
N ALA A 171 -4.37 8.94 -0.32
CA ALA A 171 -5.35 10.01 -0.38
C ALA A 171 -5.03 10.97 -1.55
N PRO A 172 -6.04 11.42 -2.30
CA PRO A 172 -5.84 12.31 -3.45
C PRO A 172 -5.01 13.56 -3.10
N GLU A 173 -5.25 14.17 -1.94
CA GLU A 173 -4.56 15.36 -1.44
C GLU A 173 -3.11 15.13 -1.04
N ALA A 174 -2.73 13.88 -0.82
CA ALA A 174 -1.35 13.50 -0.48
C ALA A 174 -0.51 13.17 -1.72
N ARG A 175 -1.11 13.12 -2.90
CA ARG A 175 -0.41 12.84 -4.17
C ARG A 175 0.59 13.94 -4.51
N GLY A 176 1.66 13.59 -5.25
CA GLY A 176 2.67 14.55 -5.70
C GLY A 176 3.66 15.03 -4.64
N ARG A 177 3.57 14.57 -3.40
CA ARG A 177 4.41 15.01 -2.26
C ARG A 177 5.38 13.95 -1.74
N GLY A 178 5.68 12.93 -2.52
CA GLY A 178 6.63 11.87 -2.13
C GLY A 178 6.03 10.74 -1.30
N VAL A 179 4.76 10.81 -0.88
CA VAL A 179 4.11 9.79 -0.03
C VAL A 179 4.08 8.43 -0.72
N ALA A 180 3.77 8.35 -2.01
CA ALA A 180 3.81 7.10 -2.77
C ALA A 180 5.21 6.46 -2.74
N ARG A 181 6.27 7.28 -2.84
CA ARG A 181 7.66 6.83 -2.72
C ARG A 181 7.95 6.31 -1.32
N LEU A 182 7.49 7.02 -0.28
CA LEU A 182 7.65 6.59 1.10
C LEU A 182 6.93 5.27 1.37
N LEU A 183 5.68 5.10 0.90
CA LEU A 183 4.94 3.84 0.99
C LEU A 183 5.66 2.69 0.28
N SER A 184 6.21 2.92 -0.92
CA SER A 184 6.91 1.88 -1.69
C SER A 184 8.25 1.50 -1.06
N LEU A 185 9.10 2.49 -0.77
CA LEU A 185 10.44 2.26 -0.22
C LEU A 185 10.42 1.87 1.26
N GLY A 186 9.44 2.35 2.03
CA GLY A 186 9.26 1.98 3.44
C GLY A 186 9.00 0.49 3.62
N ARG A 187 8.18 -0.13 2.73
CA ARG A 187 7.98 -1.58 2.71
C ARG A 187 9.28 -2.34 2.45
N LEU A 188 10.08 -1.89 1.47
CA LEU A 188 11.36 -2.51 1.16
C LEU A 188 12.37 -2.37 2.31
N ALA A 189 12.37 -1.22 2.99
CA ALA A 189 13.19 -1.01 4.17
C ALA A 189 12.76 -1.91 5.34
N PHE A 190 11.45 -2.13 5.50
CA PHE A 190 10.94 -3.06 6.50
C PHE A 190 11.35 -4.52 6.17
N VAL A 191 11.20 -4.94 4.92
CA VAL A 191 11.66 -6.26 4.45
C VAL A 191 13.15 -6.43 4.71
N GLU A 192 13.97 -5.42 4.44
CA GLU A 192 15.43 -5.49 4.66
C GLU A 192 15.78 -5.56 6.15
N ALA A 193 15.06 -4.83 7.01
CA ALA A 193 15.26 -4.86 8.46
C ALA A 193 14.89 -6.21 9.10
N HIS A 194 13.98 -6.98 8.47
CA HIS A 194 13.45 -8.24 8.97
C HIS A 194 13.60 -9.37 7.94
N ARG A 195 14.75 -9.40 7.26
CA ARG A 195 15.00 -10.23 6.07
C ARG A 195 14.68 -11.69 6.23
N GLU A 196 14.95 -12.25 7.38
CA GLU A 196 14.75 -13.65 7.73
C GLU A 196 13.27 -14.07 7.74
N ARG A 197 12.34 -13.12 7.84
CA ARG A 197 10.88 -13.33 7.88
C ARG A 197 10.22 -13.36 6.50
N PHE A 198 10.96 -12.96 5.47
CA PHE A 198 10.44 -12.80 4.12
C PHE A 198 11.07 -13.77 3.13
N ALA A 199 10.41 -13.97 2.01
CA ALA A 199 10.94 -14.78 0.93
C ALA A 199 12.16 -14.11 0.26
N ARG A 200 12.99 -14.94 -0.40
CA ARG A 200 14.12 -14.44 -1.21
C ARG A 200 13.65 -13.68 -2.45
N LYS A 201 12.45 -13.95 -2.92
CA LYS A 201 11.81 -13.32 -4.07
C LYS A 201 10.62 -12.49 -3.63
N LEU A 202 10.56 -11.28 -4.15
CA LEU A 202 9.48 -10.32 -3.95
C LEU A 202 8.72 -10.17 -5.25
N MET A 203 7.42 -9.98 -5.17
CA MET A 203 6.60 -9.63 -6.30
C MET A 203 5.66 -8.48 -5.95
N ALA A 204 5.10 -7.84 -6.96
CA ALA A 204 3.96 -6.96 -6.84
C ALA A 204 3.04 -7.19 -8.02
N ASP A 205 1.77 -7.37 -7.72
CA ASP A 205 0.71 -7.44 -8.71
C ASP A 205 0.20 -6.02 -8.98
N ILE A 206 0.19 -5.63 -10.24
CA ILE A 206 -0.14 -4.27 -10.66
C ILE A 206 -1.49 -4.31 -11.36
N ARG A 207 -2.45 -3.51 -10.87
CA ARG A 207 -3.78 -3.42 -11.46
C ARG A 207 -3.71 -3.29 -12.98
N GLY A 208 -4.53 -4.08 -13.69
CA GLY A 208 -4.62 -4.12 -15.12
C GLY A 208 -5.39 -2.94 -15.71
N TRP A 209 -5.21 -2.76 -17.01
CA TRP A 209 -5.83 -1.68 -17.76
C TRP A 209 -7.34 -1.91 -17.94
N VAL A 210 -8.10 -0.82 -17.84
CA VAL A 210 -9.52 -0.74 -18.17
C VAL A 210 -9.73 0.27 -19.29
N ASP A 211 -10.78 0.11 -20.04
CA ASP A 211 -11.20 1.06 -21.07
C ASP A 211 -11.81 2.36 -20.50
N GLU A 212 -12.24 3.26 -21.37
CA GLU A 212 -12.84 4.54 -21.01
C GLU A 212 -14.15 4.40 -20.22
N THR A 213 -14.80 3.22 -20.30
CA THR A 213 -16.02 2.91 -19.54
C THR A 213 -15.73 2.25 -18.19
N GLY A 214 -14.45 2.01 -17.88
CA GLY A 214 -14.00 1.34 -16.65
C GLY A 214 -14.10 -0.20 -16.70
N VAL A 215 -14.31 -0.77 -17.90
CA VAL A 215 -14.39 -2.20 -18.11
C VAL A 215 -13.02 -2.77 -18.48
N SER A 216 -12.64 -3.90 -17.90
CA SER A 216 -11.47 -4.67 -18.32
C SER A 216 -11.80 -5.55 -19.52
N PRO A 217 -11.23 -5.30 -20.72
CA PRO A 217 -11.41 -6.22 -21.84
C PRO A 217 -10.80 -7.60 -21.59
N PHE A 218 -9.79 -7.69 -20.72
CA PHE A 218 -9.24 -8.98 -20.30
C PHE A 218 -10.29 -9.79 -19.53
N TRP A 219 -10.92 -9.18 -18.52
CA TRP A 219 -12.03 -9.81 -17.81
C TRP A 219 -13.12 -10.25 -18.78
N GLN A 220 -13.59 -9.33 -19.61
CA GLN A 220 -14.72 -9.52 -20.49
C GLN A 220 -14.53 -10.68 -21.50
N HIS A 221 -13.32 -10.87 -22.03
CA HIS A 221 -13.06 -11.81 -23.11
C HIS A 221 -12.22 -13.02 -22.72
N VAL A 222 -11.66 -13.03 -21.50
CA VAL A 222 -10.87 -14.16 -21.00
C VAL A 222 -11.56 -14.78 -19.79
N THR A 223 -11.49 -14.15 -18.66
CA THR A 223 -11.84 -14.77 -17.37
C THR A 223 -13.34 -14.95 -17.20
N SER A 224 -14.18 -14.00 -17.62
CA SER A 224 -15.63 -14.12 -17.53
C SER A 224 -16.22 -15.23 -18.42
N GLN A 225 -15.46 -15.71 -19.40
CA GLN A 225 -15.88 -16.86 -20.21
C GLN A 225 -15.93 -18.17 -19.42
N PHE A 226 -15.18 -18.22 -18.32
CA PHE A 226 -15.11 -19.37 -17.41
C PHE A 226 -15.79 -19.09 -16.08
N ILE A 227 -15.80 -17.82 -15.65
CA ILE A 227 -16.41 -17.36 -14.39
C ILE A 227 -17.51 -16.35 -14.74
N PRO A 228 -18.73 -16.80 -15.13
CA PRO A 228 -19.79 -15.94 -15.62
C PRO A 228 -20.51 -15.20 -14.48
N THR A 229 -19.78 -14.27 -13.85
CA THR A 229 -20.29 -13.38 -12.79
C THR A 229 -19.74 -11.98 -12.97
N ASP A 230 -20.19 -11.03 -12.15
CA ASP A 230 -19.63 -9.67 -12.17
C ASP A 230 -18.18 -9.66 -11.66
N PHE A 231 -17.33 -8.86 -12.31
CA PHE A 231 -15.92 -8.65 -11.89
C PHE A 231 -15.81 -8.38 -10.39
N SER A 232 -16.62 -7.43 -9.88
CA SER A 232 -16.59 -7.03 -8.48
C SER A 232 -17.01 -8.14 -7.51
N VAL A 233 -17.82 -9.09 -7.96
CA VAL A 233 -18.22 -10.26 -7.18
C VAL A 233 -17.09 -11.29 -7.13
N ALA A 234 -16.50 -11.63 -8.28
CA ALA A 234 -15.38 -12.57 -8.37
C ALA A 234 -14.17 -12.06 -7.58
N ASP A 235 -13.83 -10.79 -7.74
CA ASP A 235 -12.72 -10.14 -7.07
C ASP A 235 -12.89 -10.16 -5.52
N ARG A 236 -14.08 -9.82 -5.01
CA ARG A 236 -14.37 -9.94 -3.57
C ARG A 236 -14.32 -11.39 -3.06
N LEU A 237 -14.85 -12.34 -3.81
CA LEU A 237 -14.81 -13.75 -3.44
C LEU A 237 -13.38 -14.28 -3.43
N SER A 238 -12.56 -13.87 -4.39
CA SER A 238 -11.14 -14.25 -4.44
C SER A 238 -10.39 -13.80 -3.19
N ALA A 239 -10.77 -12.69 -2.58
CA ALA A 239 -10.17 -12.19 -1.33
C ALA A 239 -10.50 -13.05 -0.11
N SER A 240 -11.62 -13.76 -0.09
CA SER A 240 -12.08 -14.60 1.04
C SER A 240 -11.91 -16.09 0.80
N ASP A 241 -12.34 -16.58 -0.38
CA ASP A 241 -12.28 -17.98 -0.78
C ASP A 241 -12.08 -18.08 -2.31
N GLY A 242 -10.86 -18.38 -2.72
CA GLY A 242 -10.49 -18.47 -4.13
C GLY A 242 -10.65 -19.85 -4.76
N ARG A 243 -11.32 -20.83 -4.12
CA ARG A 243 -11.46 -22.22 -4.66
C ARG A 243 -12.11 -22.26 -6.02
N PHE A 244 -13.11 -21.41 -6.26
CA PHE A 244 -13.80 -21.31 -7.54
C PHE A 244 -12.86 -21.01 -8.72
N ILE A 245 -11.69 -20.41 -8.47
CA ILE A 245 -10.70 -20.12 -9.51
C ILE A 245 -10.18 -21.43 -10.12
N MET A 246 -9.76 -22.36 -9.27
CA MET A 246 -9.28 -23.67 -9.71
C MET A 246 -10.41 -24.53 -10.28
N GLU A 247 -11.62 -24.40 -9.75
CA GLU A 247 -12.76 -25.18 -10.15
C GLU A 247 -13.28 -24.80 -11.54
N LEU A 248 -13.16 -23.51 -11.93
CA LEU A 248 -13.77 -22.98 -13.14
C LEU A 248 -12.76 -22.61 -14.23
N LEU A 249 -11.56 -22.10 -13.86
CA LEU A 249 -10.57 -21.76 -14.89
C LEU A 249 -9.95 -23.00 -15.54
N PRO A 250 -9.68 -22.96 -16.85
CA PRO A 250 -9.19 -24.12 -17.58
C PRO A 250 -7.74 -24.46 -17.16
N SER A 251 -7.47 -25.75 -17.02
CA SER A 251 -6.11 -26.27 -16.86
C SER A 251 -5.31 -26.28 -18.16
N LEU A 252 -5.98 -26.18 -19.32
CA LEU A 252 -5.35 -26.10 -20.63
C LEU A 252 -4.99 -24.64 -20.98
N PRO A 253 -3.90 -24.44 -21.77
CA PRO A 253 -3.53 -23.11 -22.22
C PRO A 253 -4.60 -22.47 -23.10
N ILE A 254 -4.88 -21.19 -22.86
CA ILE A 254 -5.76 -20.36 -23.69
C ILE A 254 -4.92 -19.76 -24.83
N LEU A 255 -5.34 -19.99 -26.08
CA LEU A 255 -4.67 -19.42 -27.25
C LEU A 255 -5.04 -17.94 -27.41
N MET A 256 -4.10 -17.04 -27.19
CA MET A 256 -4.35 -15.60 -27.24
C MET A 256 -4.71 -15.10 -28.65
N ASN A 257 -4.22 -15.76 -29.69
CA ASN A 257 -4.53 -15.41 -31.07
C ASN A 257 -6.03 -15.56 -31.43
N LEU A 258 -6.77 -16.34 -30.67
CA LEU A 258 -8.21 -16.49 -30.81
C LEU A 258 -9.03 -15.44 -30.06
N LEU A 259 -8.38 -14.65 -29.20
CA LEU A 259 -9.01 -13.60 -28.43
C LEU A 259 -9.14 -12.31 -29.25
N PRO A 260 -10.15 -11.46 -28.97
CA PRO A 260 -10.21 -10.11 -29.53
C PRO A 260 -8.94 -9.30 -29.26
N GLU A 261 -8.60 -8.41 -30.17
CA GLU A 261 -7.39 -7.57 -30.08
C GLU A 261 -7.34 -6.77 -28.78
N ALA A 262 -8.48 -6.22 -28.35
CA ALA A 262 -8.59 -5.49 -27.09
C ALA A 262 -8.11 -6.31 -25.89
N ALA A 263 -8.52 -7.58 -25.78
CA ALA A 263 -8.09 -8.47 -24.70
C ALA A 263 -6.60 -8.81 -24.78
N ARG A 264 -6.09 -9.06 -25.99
CA ARG A 264 -4.65 -9.33 -26.19
C ARG A 264 -3.76 -8.18 -25.77
N HIS A 265 -4.18 -6.93 -26.05
CA HIS A 265 -3.44 -5.72 -25.71
C HIS A 265 -3.51 -5.37 -24.21
N CYS A 266 -4.49 -5.90 -23.48
CA CYS A 266 -4.60 -5.69 -22.03
C CYS A 266 -3.66 -6.60 -21.22
N ALA A 267 -3.37 -7.80 -21.71
CA ALA A 267 -2.55 -8.76 -20.99
C ALA A 267 -1.14 -8.21 -20.74
N GLY A 268 -0.82 -7.98 -19.46
CA GLY A 268 0.44 -7.38 -19.03
C GLY A 268 0.49 -5.85 -19.16
N ARG A 269 -0.66 -5.18 -19.39
CA ARG A 269 -0.72 -3.72 -19.45
C ARG A 269 -1.22 -3.14 -18.12
N PRO A 270 -0.44 -2.26 -17.46
CA PRO A 270 -0.86 -1.66 -16.20
C PRO A 270 -1.96 -0.61 -16.42
N HIS A 271 -2.84 -0.46 -15.44
CA HIS A 271 -3.76 0.67 -15.34
C HIS A 271 -2.99 2.00 -15.26
N ASP A 272 -3.50 3.04 -15.91
CA ASP A 272 -2.79 4.33 -16.00
C ASP A 272 -2.48 4.95 -14.64
N VAL A 273 -3.41 4.85 -13.68
CA VAL A 273 -3.22 5.31 -12.28
C VAL A 273 -2.12 4.52 -11.57
N SER A 274 -1.93 3.23 -11.89
CA SER A 274 -0.96 2.34 -11.24
C SER A 274 0.45 2.45 -11.80
N ARG A 275 0.64 3.07 -12.98
CA ARG A 275 1.97 3.25 -13.62
C ARG A 275 2.97 3.95 -12.71
N GLY A 276 2.51 4.95 -11.94
CA GLY A 276 3.38 5.66 -11.01
C GLY A 276 3.94 4.75 -9.92
N ALA A 277 3.11 3.90 -9.32
CA ALA A 277 3.53 2.93 -8.31
C ALA A 277 4.44 1.85 -8.91
N MET A 278 4.11 1.34 -10.11
CA MET A 278 4.95 0.40 -10.84
C MET A 278 6.34 0.98 -11.12
N ASN A 279 6.42 2.21 -11.64
CA ASN A 279 7.70 2.87 -11.94
C ASN A 279 8.57 3.09 -10.70
N LEU A 280 7.98 3.33 -9.53
CA LEU A 280 8.71 3.42 -8.27
C LEU A 280 9.35 2.08 -7.90
N LEU A 281 8.66 0.96 -8.10
CA LEU A 281 9.20 -0.38 -7.84
C LEU A 281 10.24 -0.79 -8.90
N VAL A 282 10.02 -0.47 -10.18
CA VAL A 282 11.03 -0.67 -11.24
C VAL A 282 12.30 0.12 -10.90
N GLY A 283 12.18 1.38 -10.49
CA GLY A 283 13.31 2.18 -9.99
C GLY A 283 13.97 1.60 -8.74
N ALA A 284 13.25 0.78 -7.98
CA ALA A 284 13.78 0.07 -6.82
C ALA A 284 14.39 -1.31 -7.15
N GLY A 285 14.43 -1.70 -8.44
CA GLY A 285 15.09 -2.91 -8.94
C GLY A 285 14.14 -4.05 -9.34
N PHE A 286 12.82 -3.78 -9.41
CA PHE A 286 11.85 -4.76 -9.92
C PHE A 286 11.88 -4.82 -11.44
N GLU A 287 11.62 -6.00 -11.99
CA GLU A 287 11.58 -6.29 -13.41
C GLU A 287 10.23 -6.89 -13.79
N SER A 288 9.79 -6.67 -15.03
CA SER A 288 8.55 -7.27 -15.55
C SER A 288 8.72 -8.77 -15.71
N THR A 289 7.63 -9.51 -15.45
CA THR A 289 7.55 -10.95 -15.67
C THR A 289 6.66 -11.26 -16.89
N GLU A 290 6.58 -12.52 -17.24
CA GLU A 290 5.56 -13.04 -18.18
C GLU A 290 4.25 -13.46 -17.47
N LEU A 291 4.08 -13.07 -16.21
CA LEU A 291 2.90 -13.37 -15.40
C LEU A 291 1.98 -12.15 -15.34
N CYS A 292 0.68 -12.42 -15.39
CA CYS A 292 -0.33 -11.38 -15.24
C CYS A 292 -1.49 -11.87 -14.36
N ASP A 293 -2.20 -10.90 -13.79
CA ASP A 293 -3.39 -11.14 -12.98
C ASP A 293 -4.48 -11.90 -13.77
N ILE A 294 -5.18 -12.80 -13.08
CA ILE A 294 -6.20 -13.64 -13.71
C ILE A 294 -7.52 -12.91 -13.99
N PHE A 295 -7.78 -11.78 -13.35
CA PHE A 295 -9.03 -11.03 -13.47
C PHE A 295 -8.92 -9.88 -14.47
N ASP A 296 -7.92 -9.03 -14.33
CA ASP A 296 -7.78 -7.81 -15.15
C ASP A 296 -6.60 -7.84 -16.12
N GLY A 297 -5.80 -8.92 -16.08
CA GLY A 297 -4.62 -9.08 -16.94
C GLY A 297 -3.47 -8.16 -16.59
N GLY A 298 -3.50 -7.51 -15.41
CA GLY A 298 -2.46 -6.61 -14.94
C GLY A 298 -1.09 -7.29 -14.85
N PRO A 299 0.03 -6.57 -15.08
CA PRO A 299 1.36 -7.16 -15.07
C PRO A 299 1.81 -7.46 -13.63
N ALA A 300 2.44 -8.59 -13.43
CA ALA A 300 3.22 -8.85 -12.24
C ALA A 300 4.69 -8.46 -12.47
N ILE A 301 5.30 -7.86 -11.45
CA ILE A 301 6.72 -7.50 -11.43
C ILE A 301 7.43 -8.20 -10.28
N GLU A 302 8.70 -8.53 -10.44
CA GLU A 302 9.48 -9.27 -9.47
C GLU A 302 10.84 -8.65 -9.17
N CYS A 303 11.37 -8.95 -7.98
CA CYS A 303 12.74 -8.64 -7.62
C CYS A 303 13.26 -9.66 -6.62
N ARG A 304 14.53 -10.02 -6.72
CA ARG A 304 15.19 -10.67 -5.60
C ARG A 304 15.35 -9.66 -4.46
N ALA A 305 14.99 -10.06 -3.25
CA ALA A 305 15.03 -9.19 -2.10
C ALA A 305 16.44 -8.59 -1.83
N ASP A 306 17.53 -9.35 -2.14
CA ASP A 306 18.94 -8.89 -2.04
C ASP A 306 19.37 -7.96 -3.20
N ARG A 307 18.53 -7.78 -4.22
CA ARG A 307 18.78 -6.93 -5.39
C ARG A 307 17.99 -5.63 -5.37
N THR A 308 17.12 -5.44 -4.38
CA THR A 308 16.38 -4.17 -4.24
C THR A 308 17.35 -2.99 -4.05
N LEU A 309 16.92 -1.81 -4.45
CA LEU A 309 17.67 -0.56 -4.21
C LEU A 309 18.06 -0.43 -2.73
N ILE A 310 17.11 -0.72 -1.83
CA ILE A 310 17.34 -0.63 -0.39
C ILE A 310 18.44 -1.60 0.04
N ALA A 311 18.34 -2.89 -0.30
CA ALA A 311 19.32 -3.91 0.09
C ALA A 311 20.74 -3.57 -0.38
N ARG A 312 20.87 -2.95 -1.57
CA ARG A 312 22.16 -2.57 -2.14
C ARG A 312 22.74 -1.26 -1.61
N THR A 313 21.91 -0.40 -1.02
CA THR A 313 22.33 0.95 -0.64
C THR A 313 22.14 1.26 0.85
N VAL A 314 21.50 0.36 1.62
CA VAL A 314 21.32 0.54 3.05
C VAL A 314 22.65 0.53 3.78
N ARG A 315 22.80 1.46 4.71
CA ARG A 315 23.95 1.53 5.61
C ARG A 315 23.52 2.09 6.97
N GLU A 316 24.24 1.75 7.99
CA GLU A 316 24.09 2.38 9.30
C GLU A 316 24.70 3.77 9.28
N MET A 317 24.04 4.71 9.95
CA MET A 317 24.54 6.06 10.13
C MET A 317 24.40 6.49 11.57
N THR A 318 25.46 7.15 12.04
CA THR A 318 25.52 7.75 13.38
C THR A 318 25.26 9.25 13.34
N GLU A 319 25.40 9.87 12.17
CA GLU A 319 25.25 11.33 12.02
C GLU A 319 24.50 11.67 10.72
N PHE A 320 23.74 12.75 10.76
CA PHE A 320 23.03 13.30 9.63
C PHE A 320 23.91 14.35 8.93
N GLY A 321 24.18 14.14 7.66
CA GLY A 321 24.92 15.11 6.83
C GLY A 321 23.99 15.90 5.91
N THR A 322 24.47 17.02 5.38
CA THR A 322 23.83 17.75 4.28
C THR A 322 23.78 16.87 3.02
N GLY A 323 22.71 16.93 2.25
CA GLY A 323 22.60 16.17 0.99
C GLY A 323 21.19 15.96 0.47
N PRO A 324 21.04 15.17 -0.61
CA PRO A 324 19.74 14.92 -1.22
C PRO A 324 18.77 14.18 -0.28
N GLN A 325 17.49 14.22 -0.62
CA GLN A 325 16.45 13.50 0.11
C GLN A 325 16.77 12.01 0.18
N ARG A 326 16.70 11.44 1.37
CA ARG A 326 16.98 10.02 1.66
C ARG A 326 15.81 9.39 2.40
N LEU A 327 15.64 8.08 2.25
CA LEU A 327 14.80 7.31 3.15
C LEU A 327 15.62 7.03 4.42
N ILE A 328 15.07 7.45 5.55
CA ILE A 328 15.62 7.20 6.87
C ILE A 328 14.68 6.20 7.54
N ALA A 329 15.21 5.05 7.97
CA ALA A 329 14.46 4.05 8.66
C ALA A 329 15.06 3.81 10.05
N PHE A 330 14.19 3.76 11.05
CA PHE A 330 14.49 3.37 12.41
C PHE A 330 13.99 1.95 12.60
N ALA A 331 14.91 1.01 12.67
CA ALA A 331 14.59 -0.38 12.95
C ALA A 331 14.67 -0.58 14.47
N GLY A 332 13.57 -0.26 15.15
CA GLY A 332 13.35 -0.71 16.52
C GLY A 332 13.05 -2.20 16.55
N GLU A 333 13.08 -2.81 17.73
CA GLU A 333 12.70 -4.21 17.87
C GLU A 333 11.22 -4.40 17.45
N GLY A 334 11.01 -5.07 16.29
CA GLY A 334 9.72 -5.54 15.79
C GLY A 334 8.70 -4.43 15.48
N LYS A 335 7.90 -4.03 16.47
CA LYS A 335 6.71 -3.18 16.28
C LYS A 335 7.00 -1.70 16.08
N ASP A 336 8.23 -1.27 16.39
CA ASP A 336 8.61 0.14 16.40
C ASP A 336 9.32 0.62 15.13
N PHE A 337 9.21 -0.15 14.06
CA PHE A 337 9.75 0.26 12.77
C PHE A 337 9.08 1.54 12.28
N ARG A 338 9.89 2.54 11.94
CA ARG A 338 9.45 3.82 11.39
C ARG A 338 10.36 4.23 10.25
N ALA A 339 9.81 4.90 9.23
CA ALA A 339 10.61 5.47 8.16
C ALA A 339 10.04 6.81 7.69
N THR A 340 10.92 7.65 7.16
CA THR A 340 10.56 8.94 6.59
C THR A 340 11.48 9.30 5.43
N LEU A 341 11.04 10.23 4.58
CA LEU A 341 11.88 10.85 3.57
C LEU A 341 12.35 12.22 4.10
N ALA A 342 13.64 12.37 4.32
CA ALA A 342 14.20 13.62 4.82
C ALA A 342 15.41 14.09 4.02
N ASN A 343 15.59 15.42 3.92
CA ASN A 343 16.81 16.05 3.41
C ASN A 343 17.82 16.14 4.56
N GLY A 344 19.12 16.16 4.25
CA GLY A 344 20.19 16.19 5.26
C GLY A 344 20.11 17.33 6.28
N GLU A 345 19.51 18.48 5.90
CA GLU A 345 19.29 19.61 6.81
C GLU A 345 18.19 19.36 7.85
N LEU A 346 17.18 18.55 7.51
CA LEU A 346 16.09 18.15 8.42
C LEU A 346 16.54 17.15 9.48
N ALA A 347 17.59 16.42 9.18
CA ALA A 347 18.10 15.39 10.07
C ALA A 347 18.98 15.95 11.20
N SER A 348 19.52 17.18 11.05
CA SER A 348 20.40 17.82 12.06
C SER A 348 19.65 18.63 13.13
N GLY A 349 18.36 18.85 13.00
CA GLY A 349 17.67 19.81 13.82
C GLY A 349 16.23 19.56 14.24
N ARG A 350 15.82 18.45 14.67
CA ARG A 350 14.55 18.07 15.31
C ARG A 350 13.95 16.81 14.71
N VAL A 351 14.44 15.71 15.17
CA VAL A 351 13.57 14.57 15.40
C VAL A 351 12.98 14.86 16.80
N ASP A 352 11.79 15.47 16.84
CA ASP A 352 11.09 15.75 18.09
C ASP A 352 10.97 14.47 18.93
N ASP A 353 10.75 14.61 20.25
CA ASP A 353 10.71 13.53 21.25
C ASP A 353 9.86 12.29 20.87
N ALA A 354 8.97 12.40 19.89
CA ALA A 354 8.21 11.28 19.30
C ALA A 354 9.03 10.36 18.39
N ALA A 355 10.22 10.75 17.96
CA ALA A 355 11.09 10.00 17.07
C ALA A 355 12.49 9.77 17.69
N ARG A 356 12.57 9.56 19.00
CA ARG A 356 13.80 9.04 19.61
C ARG A 356 14.21 7.76 18.87
N PRO A 357 15.49 7.62 18.48
CA PRO A 357 15.97 6.40 17.85
C PRO A 357 15.77 5.23 18.81
N LEU A 358 14.86 4.33 18.46
CA LEU A 358 14.56 3.10 19.19
C LEU A 358 15.53 1.97 18.83
N GLY A 359 16.68 2.31 18.24
CA GLY A 359 17.70 1.35 17.81
C GLY A 359 18.66 1.94 16.78
N PRO A 360 19.57 1.14 16.19
CA PRO A 360 20.49 1.62 15.18
C PRO A 360 19.72 2.16 13.98
N MET A 361 20.02 3.40 13.61
CA MET A 361 19.43 4.07 12.49
C MET A 361 20.03 3.53 11.19
N ARG A 362 19.16 3.06 10.27
CA ARG A 362 19.56 2.59 8.95
C ARG A 362 19.08 3.58 7.90
N ILE A 363 19.96 3.98 7.00
CA ILE A 363 19.65 4.89 5.90
C ILE A 363 19.85 4.21 4.58
N ALA A 364 18.84 4.27 3.74
CA ALA A 364 18.91 3.91 2.35
C ALA A 364 19.03 5.16 1.49
N LEU A 365 20.01 5.19 0.60
CA LEU A 365 20.17 6.26 -0.38
C LEU A 365 19.18 6.02 -1.52
N ALA A 366 18.06 6.73 -1.50
CA ALA A 366 17.24 6.84 -2.69
C ALA A 366 17.90 7.85 -3.64
N GLN A 367 18.61 7.38 -4.65
CA GLN A 367 19.09 8.27 -5.70
C GLN A 367 17.90 8.81 -6.47
N ASP A 368 17.78 10.14 -6.48
CA ASP A 368 16.87 10.83 -7.40
C ASP A 368 17.45 10.73 -8.82
N ARG A 369 16.97 9.77 -9.59
CA ARG A 369 17.21 9.75 -11.05
C ARG A 369 16.18 10.67 -11.70
N ARG A 370 16.33 11.97 -11.51
CA ARG A 370 15.86 12.93 -12.50
C ARG A 370 16.96 13.05 -13.56
N ARG A 371 16.86 12.27 -14.58
CA ARG A 371 17.38 12.53 -15.93
C ARG A 371 16.40 11.97 -16.94
#